data_acbf0bd37840588d260a7a8eba7da436
#
_entry.id   acbf0bd37840588d260a7a8eba7da436
#
_cell.length_a   1.000
_cell.length_b   1.000
_cell.length_c   1.000
_cell.angle_alpha   90.00
_cell.angle_beta   90.00
_cell.angle_gamma   90.00
#
_symmetry.space_group_name_H-M   'P 1'
#
loop_
_entity.id
_entity.type
_entity.pdbx_description
1 polymer ?
#
loop_
_entity_poly.entity_id
_entity_poly.type
_entity_poly.pdbx_seq_one_letter_code
_entity_poly.pdbx_strand_id
1 'polypeptide(L)'
;MYPYTIIIRFLTQLQIAEQVNEMEFGMILILFVASIPTILAEDISYGTIVVDGTTSIAQTDDNFVCATIDWWPHDKCDYKQCPWHYTSAITLDLSHPILTKAIQAFNRLRIRIGGSLQDQVLYNVGNLKSPCHPFRKMKHGLFGFSKGCLQMKRWDELNHFFNATSVMLTFGLNALYGRHKIKGSLWGGEWDSSNAQDFIKYSISKGYQIDSWEYGNELSGNGVGAHVHADRYGKDLIHLKKIIKELYRGSQFEPSLVAPGGFFNQQWFTKLLQVSGSNVLDAISHHIYNLGAGSDPKLVSKILDPNHLNKVANTFINLARTVQTHGPWSSAWVGESGGAYNSGGPHVSDTFVNSFWYLDQLGMASKYQTKVYCRQTLIGGNYGLLNATTYVPNPDYYSALLWHRLMGKVVLAVGSDASPFLRSYAHCSKGRIGVTLLVINLSDQTKFITDVQNSMNNNIRLATEQQNISRKSFSRSLKNTASGAEIKASSDEYSYREEYHLTPKNGYLQTRTMVLNGIPLELTSTGNIPRLDPIRVNVKSPISITPLSIAFLVFPDFAAPACR
;
A
#
# COMPACT_ATOMS: atom_id res chain seq x y z
N MET A 1 -59.53 -65.94 -38.88
CA MET A 1 -59.01 -64.59 -39.11
C MET A 1 -58.90 -63.88 -37.73
N TYR A 2 -57.78 -63.72 -37.22
CA TYR A 2 -57.32 -63.01 -36.01
C TYR A 2 -56.54 -63.88 -35.01
N PRO A 3 -55.25 -64.14 -35.26
CA PRO A 3 -54.27 -64.09 -34.20
C PRO A 3 -53.01 -63.27 -34.52
N TYR A 4 -52.79 -62.78 -35.75
CA TYR A 4 -51.54 -62.08 -36.11
C TYR A 4 -51.49 -60.63 -35.69
N THR A 5 -52.57 -59.93 -35.45
CA THR A 5 -52.63 -58.53 -35.13
C THR A 5 -52.26 -58.24 -33.64
N ILE A 6 -52.41 -59.20 -32.76
CA ILE A 6 -52.10 -59.07 -31.34
C ILE A 6 -50.60 -59.24 -31.10
N ILE A 7 -49.91 -60.14 -31.82
CA ILE A 7 -48.46 -60.39 -31.67
C ILE A 7 -47.65 -59.20 -32.19
N ILE A 8 -48.05 -58.56 -33.29
CA ILE A 8 -47.39 -57.40 -33.85
C ILE A 8 -47.52 -56.19 -32.90
N ARG A 9 -48.67 -56.00 -32.24
CA ARG A 9 -48.83 -54.96 -31.24
C ARG A 9 -47.99 -55.18 -29.95
N PHE A 10 -47.82 -56.46 -29.55
CA PHE A 10 -47.00 -56.78 -28.38
C PHE A 10 -45.48 -56.59 -28.65
N LEU A 11 -45.02 -56.99 -29.85
CA LEU A 11 -43.63 -56.81 -30.26
C LEU A 11 -43.28 -55.33 -30.49
N THR A 12 -44.19 -54.52 -31.04
CA THR A 12 -43.97 -53.07 -31.16
C THR A 12 -43.99 -52.34 -29.79
N GLN A 13 -44.82 -52.81 -28.84
CA GLN A 13 -44.80 -52.26 -27.49
C GLN A 13 -43.52 -52.65 -26.69
N LEU A 14 -43.01 -53.87 -26.89
CA LEU A 14 -41.74 -54.30 -26.29
C LEU A 14 -40.53 -53.54 -26.89
N GLN A 15 -40.48 -53.30 -28.21
CA GLN A 15 -39.42 -52.51 -28.84
C GLN A 15 -39.48 -51.04 -28.44
N ILE A 16 -40.69 -50.48 -28.26
CA ILE A 16 -40.83 -49.09 -27.76
C ILE A 16 -40.42 -49.00 -26.27
N ALA A 17 -40.74 -50.04 -25.47
CA ALA A 17 -40.33 -50.08 -24.06
C ALA A 17 -38.80 -50.23 -23.88
N GLU A 18 -38.14 -51.05 -24.74
CA GLU A 18 -36.65 -51.10 -24.72
C GLU A 18 -36.00 -49.81 -25.19
N GLN A 19 -36.50 -49.12 -26.22
CA GLN A 19 -35.96 -47.84 -26.67
C GLN A 19 -36.21 -46.74 -25.66
N VAL A 20 -37.31 -46.72 -24.92
CA VAL A 20 -37.56 -45.74 -23.85
C VAL A 20 -36.63 -45.98 -22.65
N ASN A 21 -36.39 -47.28 -22.29
CA ASN A 21 -35.42 -47.58 -21.22
C ASN A 21 -33.98 -47.19 -21.60
N GLU A 22 -33.55 -47.41 -22.85
CA GLU A 22 -32.22 -46.99 -23.30
C GLU A 22 -32.10 -45.47 -23.36
N MET A 23 -33.16 -44.74 -23.77
CA MET A 23 -33.18 -43.28 -23.77
C MET A 23 -33.17 -42.68 -22.34
N GLU A 24 -33.96 -43.25 -21.41
CA GLU A 24 -33.93 -42.81 -20.01
C GLU A 24 -32.59 -43.13 -19.34
N PHE A 25 -31.97 -44.28 -19.61
CA PHE A 25 -30.66 -44.62 -19.10
C PHE A 25 -29.57 -43.73 -19.69
N GLY A 26 -29.65 -43.40 -20.98
CA GLY A 26 -28.75 -42.46 -21.64
C GLY A 26 -28.89 -41.05 -21.11
N MET A 27 -30.10 -40.54 -20.87
CA MET A 27 -30.34 -39.24 -20.25
C MET A 27 -29.89 -39.17 -18.79
N ILE A 28 -30.10 -40.24 -18.01
CA ILE A 28 -29.62 -40.32 -16.63
C ILE A 28 -28.09 -40.35 -16.60
N LEU A 29 -27.45 -41.09 -17.51
CA LEU A 29 -25.98 -41.12 -17.62
C LEU A 29 -25.40 -39.76 -18.05
N ILE A 30 -26.04 -39.06 -19.00
CA ILE A 30 -25.63 -37.70 -19.42
C ILE A 30 -25.85 -36.68 -18.29
N LEU A 31 -26.93 -36.77 -17.52
CA LEU A 31 -27.17 -35.93 -16.35
C LEU A 31 -26.20 -36.24 -15.22
N PHE A 32 -25.77 -37.49 -15.03
CA PHE A 32 -24.75 -37.86 -14.05
C PHE A 32 -23.34 -37.39 -14.46
N VAL A 33 -22.99 -37.45 -15.75
CA VAL A 33 -21.72 -36.94 -16.27
C VAL A 33 -21.69 -35.39 -16.25
N ALA A 34 -22.84 -34.73 -16.48
CA ALA A 34 -22.97 -33.28 -16.37
C ALA A 34 -22.98 -32.76 -14.92
N SER A 35 -23.25 -33.64 -13.94
CA SER A 35 -23.23 -33.30 -12.52
C SER A 35 -21.94 -33.70 -11.79
N ILE A 36 -20.96 -34.29 -12.50
CA ILE A 36 -19.62 -34.41 -11.93
C ILE A 36 -19.06 -33.01 -11.85
N PRO A 37 -18.88 -32.42 -10.65
CA PRO A 37 -18.14 -31.15 -10.54
C PRO A 37 -16.79 -31.42 -11.20
N THR A 38 -16.47 -30.67 -12.25
CA THR A 38 -15.10 -30.60 -12.74
C THR A 38 -14.27 -30.16 -11.53
N ILE A 39 -13.64 -31.10 -10.85
CA ILE A 39 -12.57 -30.83 -9.93
C ILE A 39 -11.50 -30.23 -10.83
N LEU A 40 -11.49 -28.89 -10.94
CA LEU A 40 -10.37 -28.16 -11.52
C LEU A 40 -9.19 -28.56 -10.65
N ALA A 41 -8.33 -29.43 -11.19
CA ALA A 41 -7.10 -29.78 -10.50
C ALA A 41 -6.37 -28.45 -10.22
N GLU A 42 -6.15 -28.14 -8.96
CA GLU A 42 -5.33 -27.00 -8.57
C GLU A 42 -3.98 -27.14 -9.26
N ASP A 43 -3.61 -26.18 -10.08
CA ASP A 43 -2.31 -26.19 -10.74
C ASP A 43 -1.23 -25.90 -9.68
N ILE A 44 -0.36 -26.87 -9.44
CA ILE A 44 0.69 -26.75 -8.42
C ILE A 44 2.02 -26.41 -9.10
N SER A 45 2.61 -25.29 -8.73
CA SER A 45 3.94 -24.86 -9.16
C SER A 45 4.90 -24.84 -7.99
N TYR A 46 6.11 -25.34 -8.22
CA TYR A 46 7.19 -25.34 -7.22
C TYR A 46 8.20 -24.23 -7.56
N GLY A 47 8.78 -23.62 -6.54
CA GLY A 47 9.81 -22.61 -6.73
C GLY A 47 10.60 -22.31 -5.46
N THR A 48 11.67 -21.56 -5.63
CA THR A 48 12.55 -21.14 -4.55
C THR A 48 12.54 -19.63 -4.44
N ILE A 49 12.42 -19.11 -3.21
CA ILE A 49 12.62 -17.70 -2.90
C ILE A 49 13.97 -17.56 -2.21
N VAL A 50 14.88 -16.79 -2.79
CA VAL A 50 16.22 -16.54 -2.25
C VAL A 50 16.27 -15.15 -1.66
N VAL A 51 16.59 -15.04 -0.36
CA VAL A 51 16.77 -13.76 0.34
C VAL A 51 18.25 -13.52 0.61
N ASP A 52 18.75 -12.35 0.24
CA ASP A 52 20.11 -11.93 0.60
C ASP A 52 20.09 -11.22 1.95
N GLY A 53 20.51 -11.93 2.99
CA GLY A 53 20.63 -11.39 4.34
C GLY A 53 21.93 -10.63 4.61
N THR A 54 22.86 -10.53 3.64
CA THR A 54 24.19 -9.95 3.87
C THR A 54 24.22 -8.43 3.77
N THR A 55 23.44 -7.86 2.85
CA THR A 55 23.45 -6.43 2.53
C THR A 55 22.05 -5.86 2.43
N SER A 56 21.88 -4.60 2.85
CA SER A 56 20.63 -3.87 2.60
C SER A 56 20.68 -3.21 1.22
N ILE A 57 19.57 -3.26 0.48
CA ILE A 57 19.42 -2.56 -0.80
C ILE A 57 18.76 -1.18 -0.65
N ALA A 58 18.02 -0.98 0.45
CA ALA A 58 17.33 0.27 0.76
C ALA A 58 17.01 0.35 2.26
N GLN A 59 16.59 1.54 2.71
CA GLN A 59 16.05 1.74 4.04
C GLN A 59 14.80 2.61 3.96
N THR A 60 13.71 2.17 4.60
CA THR A 60 12.50 2.97 4.81
C THR A 60 12.57 3.72 6.14
N ASP A 61 11.58 4.60 6.41
CA ASP A 61 11.33 5.14 7.75
C ASP A 61 10.69 4.06 8.64
N ASP A 62 10.86 4.13 9.95
CA ASP A 62 10.15 3.24 10.90
C ASP A 62 8.63 3.41 10.80
N ASN A 63 8.16 4.61 10.40
CA ASN A 63 6.77 4.94 10.10
C ASN A 63 6.54 5.07 8.58
N PHE A 64 7.06 4.09 7.84
CA PHE A 64 6.92 4.01 6.38
C PHE A 64 5.47 4.08 5.91
N VAL A 65 4.58 3.37 6.60
CA VAL A 65 3.13 3.41 6.33
C VAL A 65 2.57 4.73 6.83
N CYS A 66 1.93 5.44 5.92
CA CYS A 66 1.26 6.71 6.14
C CYS A 66 -0.13 6.67 5.51
N ALA A 67 -1.08 7.46 6.02
CA ALA A 67 -2.38 7.65 5.41
C ALA A 67 -2.72 9.13 5.29
N THR A 68 -3.56 9.49 4.31
CA THR A 68 -3.97 10.88 4.11
C THR A 68 -5.34 11.16 4.75
N ILE A 69 -5.58 12.39 5.15
CA ILE A 69 -6.91 12.96 5.41
C ILE A 69 -7.07 14.16 4.48
N ASP A 70 -8.12 14.13 3.67
CA ASP A 70 -8.36 15.12 2.63
C ASP A 70 -9.25 16.28 3.11
N TRP A 71 -9.42 17.30 2.26
CA TRP A 71 -10.27 18.46 2.49
C TRP A 71 -11.63 18.37 1.80
N TRP A 72 -11.91 17.30 1.02
CA TRP A 72 -13.10 17.20 0.20
C TRP A 72 -14.40 17.32 1.00
N PRO A 73 -15.33 18.24 0.63
CA PRO A 73 -16.65 18.28 1.20
C PRO A 73 -17.48 17.03 0.86
N HIS A 74 -18.53 16.78 1.65
CA HIS A 74 -19.41 15.62 1.49
C HIS A 74 -20.11 15.54 0.12
N ASP A 75 -20.28 16.68 -0.55
CA ASP A 75 -20.91 16.80 -1.86
C ASP A 75 -19.90 16.72 -3.04
N LYS A 76 -18.64 16.38 -2.78
CA LYS A 76 -17.68 16.00 -3.82
C LYS A 76 -18.08 14.66 -4.43
N CYS A 77 -18.37 14.67 -5.73
CA CYS A 77 -18.85 13.49 -6.43
C CYS A 77 -17.97 13.20 -7.65
N ASP A 78 -17.69 11.91 -7.89
CA ASP A 78 -17.03 11.37 -9.07
C ASP A 78 -17.87 10.21 -9.61
N TYR A 79 -17.97 10.04 -10.92
CA TYR A 79 -18.69 8.93 -11.55
C TYR A 79 -20.12 8.73 -11.02
N LYS A 80 -20.84 9.83 -10.73
CA LYS A 80 -22.21 9.87 -10.15
C LYS A 80 -22.31 9.33 -8.72
N GLN A 81 -21.20 9.22 -7.99
CA GLN A 81 -21.15 8.83 -6.58
C GLN A 81 -20.45 9.91 -5.76
N CYS A 82 -20.86 10.10 -4.52
CA CYS A 82 -20.30 11.09 -3.60
C CYS A 82 -19.70 10.37 -2.36
N PRO A 83 -18.58 9.64 -2.48
CA PRO A 83 -18.10 8.70 -1.48
C PRO A 83 -17.29 9.36 -0.35
N TRP A 84 -17.24 10.69 -0.31
CA TRP A 84 -16.45 11.40 0.70
C TRP A 84 -17.19 11.60 2.03
N HIS A 85 -18.51 11.68 2.02
CA HIS A 85 -19.30 11.91 3.22
C HIS A 85 -18.74 13.06 4.09
N TYR A 86 -18.83 12.99 5.42
CA TYR A 86 -18.30 13.98 6.35
C TYR A 86 -16.92 13.58 6.90
N THR A 87 -15.98 13.18 6.02
CA THR A 87 -14.67 12.62 6.39
C THR A 87 -13.50 13.56 6.13
N SER A 88 -13.74 14.81 5.75
CA SER A 88 -12.67 15.78 5.54
C SER A 88 -12.03 16.23 6.87
N ALA A 89 -10.83 16.81 6.79
CA ALA A 89 -10.16 17.40 7.94
C ALA A 89 -11.06 18.37 8.74
N ILE A 90 -12.01 19.03 8.03
CA ILE A 90 -12.93 20.00 8.66
C ILE A 90 -14.11 19.29 9.35
N THR A 91 -14.61 18.17 8.81
CA THR A 91 -15.90 17.59 9.20
C THR A 91 -15.82 16.22 9.85
N LEU A 92 -14.66 15.57 9.81
CA LEU A 92 -14.44 14.23 10.38
C LEU A 92 -14.83 14.20 11.87
N ASP A 93 -15.67 13.24 12.26
CA ASP A 93 -16.00 13.02 13.67
C ASP A 93 -14.83 12.39 14.42
N LEU A 94 -14.08 13.24 15.13
CA LEU A 94 -12.92 12.85 15.93
C LEU A 94 -13.28 12.12 17.22
N SER A 95 -14.57 12.16 17.61
CA SER A 95 -15.07 11.47 18.81
C SER A 95 -15.42 10.01 18.56
N HIS A 96 -15.45 9.60 17.28
CA HIS A 96 -15.84 8.24 16.90
C HIS A 96 -14.86 7.17 17.43
N PRO A 97 -15.29 6.23 18.27
CA PRO A 97 -14.39 5.34 19.01
C PRO A 97 -13.59 4.39 18.09
N ILE A 98 -14.16 3.96 16.96
CA ILE A 98 -13.47 3.09 16.01
C ILE A 98 -12.30 3.85 15.35
N LEU A 99 -12.47 5.15 15.02
CA LEU A 99 -11.38 5.96 14.44
C LEU A 99 -10.18 6.00 15.37
N THR A 100 -10.41 6.30 16.65
CA THR A 100 -9.35 6.31 17.68
C THR A 100 -8.64 4.97 17.77
N LYS A 101 -9.40 3.87 17.91
CA LYS A 101 -8.84 2.52 18.02
C LYS A 101 -8.09 2.09 16.77
N ALA A 102 -8.59 2.44 15.59
CA ALA A 102 -7.96 2.11 14.33
C ALA A 102 -6.60 2.81 14.17
N ILE A 103 -6.47 4.07 14.57
CA ILE A 103 -5.18 4.78 14.52
C ILE A 103 -4.23 4.24 15.61
N GLN A 104 -4.71 4.05 16.84
CA GLN A 104 -3.89 3.56 17.95
C GLN A 104 -3.35 2.14 17.73
N ALA A 105 -4.02 1.31 16.92
CA ALA A 105 -3.56 -0.04 16.58
C ALA A 105 -2.20 -0.06 15.86
N PHE A 106 -1.81 1.04 15.20
CA PHE A 106 -0.49 1.22 14.59
C PHE A 106 0.59 1.60 15.62
N ASN A 107 0.21 1.96 16.85
CA ASN A 107 1.08 2.51 17.89
C ASN A 107 1.63 3.91 17.55
N ARG A 108 2.08 4.14 16.31
CA ARG A 108 2.48 5.46 15.79
C ARG A 108 2.26 5.50 14.28
N LEU A 109 1.19 6.15 13.84
CA LEU A 109 0.86 6.29 12.42
C LEU A 109 1.22 7.70 11.94
N ARG A 110 1.87 7.80 10.76
CA ARG A 110 1.98 9.09 10.06
C ARG A 110 0.67 9.39 9.37
N ILE A 111 0.16 10.60 9.55
CA ILE A 111 -1.02 11.12 8.84
C ILE A 111 -0.60 12.39 8.09
N ARG A 112 -0.91 12.43 6.79
CA ARG A 112 -0.79 13.63 5.96
C ARG A 112 -2.15 14.29 5.82
N ILE A 113 -2.31 15.51 6.30
CA ILE A 113 -3.46 16.36 5.95
C ILE A 113 -3.09 17.13 4.69
N GLY A 114 -3.79 16.85 3.58
CA GLY A 114 -3.47 17.43 2.28
C GLY A 114 -4.54 17.14 1.24
N GLY A 115 -4.15 17.15 -0.04
CA GLY A 115 -5.01 16.83 -1.17
C GLY A 115 -5.43 18.03 -2.02
N SER A 116 -6.26 17.78 -3.03
CA SER A 116 -6.54 18.73 -4.13
C SER A 116 -7.03 20.11 -3.67
N LEU A 117 -7.74 20.20 -2.54
CA LEU A 117 -8.22 21.49 -2.03
C LEU A 117 -7.24 22.19 -1.08
N GLN A 118 -6.09 21.61 -0.78
CA GLN A 118 -5.07 22.17 0.10
C GLN A 118 -4.70 23.61 -0.27
N ASP A 119 -4.50 23.87 -1.55
CA ASP A 119 -4.10 25.17 -2.07
C ASP A 119 -5.23 26.22 -2.14
N GLN A 120 -6.39 25.87 -1.59
CA GLN A 120 -7.55 26.74 -1.41
C GLN A 120 -7.92 26.95 0.06
N VAL A 121 -7.19 26.30 1.01
CA VAL A 121 -7.44 26.44 2.44
C VAL A 121 -6.88 27.77 2.94
N LEU A 122 -7.71 28.54 3.64
CA LEU A 122 -7.34 29.71 4.41
C LEU A 122 -7.31 29.35 5.89
N TYR A 123 -6.34 29.86 6.64
CA TYR A 123 -6.25 29.64 8.07
C TYR A 123 -6.83 30.84 8.80
N ASN A 124 -7.87 30.64 9.64
CA ASN A 124 -8.53 31.73 10.35
C ASN A 124 -7.73 32.19 11.57
N VAL A 125 -6.59 32.79 11.29
CA VAL A 125 -5.62 33.26 12.30
C VAL A 125 -4.91 34.51 11.79
N GLY A 126 -4.45 35.36 12.71
CA GLY A 126 -3.75 36.58 12.38
C GLY A 126 -4.66 37.58 11.64
N ASN A 127 -4.07 38.30 10.70
CA ASN A 127 -4.78 39.34 9.94
C ASN A 127 -5.23 38.81 8.56
N LEU A 128 -6.13 37.80 8.56
CA LEU A 128 -6.66 37.21 7.33
C LEU A 128 -7.49 38.24 6.56
N LYS A 129 -7.05 38.65 5.38
CA LYS A 129 -7.71 39.65 4.54
C LYS A 129 -8.97 39.14 3.82
N SER A 130 -9.15 37.83 3.74
CA SER A 130 -10.26 37.17 3.03
C SER A 130 -11.28 36.64 4.02
N PRO A 131 -12.60 36.70 3.68
CA PRO A 131 -13.62 36.08 4.54
C PRO A 131 -13.39 34.57 4.70
N CYS A 132 -13.52 34.08 5.93
CA CYS A 132 -13.38 32.68 6.27
C CYS A 132 -14.72 31.95 6.14
N HIS A 133 -14.88 31.16 5.09
CA HIS A 133 -16.10 30.40 4.80
C HIS A 133 -15.79 28.92 4.60
N PRO A 134 -16.73 28.01 4.87
CA PRO A 134 -16.60 26.61 4.43
C PRO A 134 -16.45 26.52 2.90
N PHE A 135 -15.86 25.42 2.42
CA PHE A 135 -15.88 25.11 1.00
C PHE A 135 -17.31 25.02 0.47
N ARG A 136 -17.54 25.59 -0.71
CA ARG A 136 -18.84 25.57 -1.40
C ARG A 136 -18.62 25.23 -2.87
N LYS A 137 -19.54 24.48 -3.48
CA LYS A 137 -19.53 24.30 -4.94
C LYS A 137 -19.49 25.62 -5.66
N MET A 138 -18.55 25.76 -6.61
CA MET A 138 -18.37 26.97 -7.41
C MET A 138 -17.95 26.58 -8.82
N LYS A 139 -18.80 26.87 -9.82
CA LYS A 139 -18.64 26.46 -11.22
C LYS A 139 -17.25 26.77 -11.81
N HIS A 140 -16.63 27.87 -11.43
CA HIS A 140 -15.32 28.29 -11.91
C HIS A 140 -14.23 28.24 -10.81
N GLY A 141 -14.51 27.62 -9.68
CA GLY A 141 -13.53 27.37 -8.64
C GLY A 141 -12.55 26.27 -9.07
N LEU A 142 -11.37 26.31 -8.50
CA LEU A 142 -10.39 25.24 -8.67
C LEU A 142 -11.02 23.93 -8.13
N PHE A 143 -11.00 22.89 -8.94
CA PHE A 143 -11.69 21.61 -8.66
C PHE A 143 -13.21 21.73 -8.43
N GLY A 144 -13.85 22.81 -8.87
CA GLY A 144 -15.29 23.03 -8.73
C GLY A 144 -15.73 23.53 -7.35
N PHE A 145 -14.79 24.01 -6.51
CA PHE A 145 -15.07 24.53 -5.17
C PHE A 145 -14.47 25.93 -4.96
N SER A 146 -15.04 26.67 -4.01
CA SER A 146 -14.51 27.94 -3.53
C SER A 146 -13.28 27.71 -2.64
N LYS A 147 -12.59 28.78 -2.27
CA LYS A 147 -11.70 28.75 -1.09
C LYS A 147 -12.50 28.28 0.13
N GLY A 148 -11.86 27.50 1.00
CA GLY A 148 -12.38 27.03 2.27
C GLY A 148 -11.54 27.56 3.42
N CYS A 149 -12.01 27.41 4.64
CA CYS A 149 -11.35 27.95 5.80
C CYS A 149 -11.22 26.93 6.93
N LEU A 150 -9.99 26.80 7.46
CA LEU A 150 -9.72 26.07 8.69
C LEU A 150 -9.86 27.02 9.87
N GLN A 151 -10.87 26.79 10.72
CA GLN A 151 -11.05 27.49 11.97
C GLN A 151 -10.03 27.01 13.01
N MET A 152 -9.45 27.92 13.80
CA MET A 152 -8.44 27.54 14.80
C MET A 152 -8.99 26.59 15.86
N LYS A 153 -10.27 26.73 16.24
CA LYS A 153 -10.93 25.75 17.11
C LYS A 153 -10.85 24.32 16.52
N ARG A 154 -11.11 24.17 15.21
CA ARG A 154 -11.01 22.86 14.53
C ARG A 154 -9.57 22.36 14.49
N TRP A 155 -8.61 23.26 14.29
CA TRP A 155 -7.19 22.92 14.34
C TRP A 155 -6.78 22.43 15.73
N ASP A 156 -7.28 23.05 16.80
CA ASP A 156 -7.04 22.61 18.17
C ASP A 156 -7.63 21.22 18.42
N GLU A 157 -8.88 20.96 17.98
CA GLU A 157 -9.53 19.65 18.07
C GLU A 157 -8.71 18.56 17.37
N LEU A 158 -8.22 18.83 16.14
CA LEU A 158 -7.37 17.90 15.38
C LEU A 158 -6.07 17.60 16.13
N ASN A 159 -5.38 18.61 16.64
CA ASN A 159 -4.11 18.41 17.36
C ASN A 159 -4.30 17.66 18.68
N HIS A 160 -5.37 17.93 19.44
CA HIS A 160 -5.70 17.16 20.63
C HIS A 160 -5.95 15.68 20.29
N PHE A 161 -6.69 15.41 19.22
CA PHE A 161 -6.95 14.05 18.74
C PHE A 161 -5.65 13.35 18.29
N PHE A 162 -4.81 14.01 17.52
CA PHE A 162 -3.54 13.45 17.05
C PHE A 162 -2.57 13.17 18.20
N ASN A 163 -2.51 14.05 19.17
CA ASN A 163 -1.72 13.82 20.37
C ASN A 163 -2.24 12.60 21.17
N ALA A 164 -3.55 12.50 21.37
CA ALA A 164 -4.17 11.37 22.07
C ALA A 164 -4.01 10.02 21.34
N THR A 165 -3.79 10.05 20.03
CA THR A 165 -3.60 8.86 19.18
C THR A 165 -2.15 8.64 18.74
N SER A 166 -1.20 9.45 19.25
CA SER A 166 0.24 9.37 18.94
C SER A 166 0.57 9.51 17.43
N VAL A 167 -0.21 10.29 16.70
CA VAL A 167 -0.01 10.54 15.27
C VAL A 167 1.24 11.37 15.02
N MET A 168 2.00 11.03 13.97
CA MET A 168 3.00 11.91 13.36
C MET A 168 2.33 12.71 12.26
N LEU A 169 2.24 14.03 12.41
CA LEU A 169 1.49 14.87 11.49
C LEU A 169 2.37 15.49 10.42
N THR A 170 2.05 15.24 9.15
CA THR A 170 2.48 16.02 7.98
C THR A 170 1.31 16.91 7.56
N PHE A 171 1.51 18.23 7.52
CA PHE A 171 0.44 19.18 7.18
C PHE A 171 0.78 19.96 5.91
N GLY A 172 -0.14 19.95 4.95
CA GLY A 172 -0.02 20.64 3.67
C GLY A 172 -0.42 22.11 3.74
N LEU A 173 0.52 22.99 3.41
CA LEU A 173 0.34 24.45 3.35
C LEU A 173 -0.14 24.89 1.97
N ASN A 174 -0.98 25.92 1.95
CA ASN A 174 -1.48 26.56 0.73
C ASN A 174 -0.35 27.34 0.01
N ALA A 175 0.06 26.85 -1.16
CA ALA A 175 1.09 27.48 -1.98
C ALA A 175 0.52 28.43 -3.06
N LEU A 176 -0.81 28.53 -3.19
CA LEU A 176 -1.47 29.43 -4.13
C LEU A 176 -1.96 30.75 -3.49
N TYR A 177 -1.82 30.93 -2.18
CA TYR A 177 -2.22 32.17 -1.51
C TYR A 177 -1.40 33.35 -2.04
N GLY A 178 -2.07 34.46 -2.42
CA GLY A 178 -1.47 35.62 -3.07
C GLY A 178 -1.27 35.48 -4.58
N ARG A 179 -1.30 34.28 -5.14
CA ARG A 179 -1.13 34.03 -6.57
C ARG A 179 -2.44 34.23 -7.35
N HIS A 180 -2.30 34.38 -8.67
CA HIS A 180 -3.42 34.48 -9.59
C HIS A 180 -3.19 33.59 -10.81
N LYS A 181 -4.30 33.17 -11.44
CA LYS A 181 -4.29 32.39 -12.67
C LYS A 181 -3.85 33.27 -13.84
N ILE A 182 -2.83 32.83 -14.59
CA ILE A 182 -2.33 33.52 -15.77
C ILE A 182 -3.06 33.01 -17.04
N LYS A 183 -2.92 31.70 -17.33
CA LYS A 183 -3.52 31.06 -18.49
C LYS A 183 -3.62 29.55 -18.27
N GLY A 184 -4.73 28.93 -18.72
CA GLY A 184 -4.92 27.48 -18.52
C GLY A 184 -4.84 27.08 -17.05
N SER A 185 -3.93 26.17 -16.71
CA SER A 185 -3.62 25.77 -15.34
C SER A 185 -2.44 26.54 -14.72
N LEU A 186 -1.77 27.45 -15.46
CA LEU A 186 -0.61 28.21 -14.96
C LEU A 186 -1.02 29.30 -13.99
N TRP A 187 -0.40 29.27 -12.80
CA TRP A 187 -0.52 30.29 -11.76
C TRP A 187 0.82 31.01 -11.57
N GLY A 188 0.75 32.32 -11.40
CA GLY A 188 1.90 33.20 -11.20
C GLY A 188 1.67 34.24 -10.11
N GLY A 189 2.63 35.14 -9.97
CA GLY A 189 2.70 36.08 -8.85
C GLY A 189 3.54 35.52 -7.70
N GLU A 190 3.77 36.37 -6.70
CA GLU A 190 4.47 35.99 -5.45
C GLU A 190 3.54 35.17 -4.56
N TRP A 191 4.12 34.20 -3.85
CA TRP A 191 3.42 33.56 -2.75
C TRP A 191 3.35 34.51 -1.56
N ASP A 192 2.14 34.79 -1.08
CA ASP A 192 1.94 35.54 0.17
C ASP A 192 2.03 34.56 1.36
N SER A 193 3.18 34.55 2.01
CA SER A 193 3.47 33.65 3.13
C SER A 193 2.80 34.07 4.45
N SER A 194 2.15 35.23 4.53
CA SER A 194 1.66 35.82 5.77
C SER A 194 0.71 34.90 6.54
N ASN A 195 -0.29 34.34 5.85
CA ASN A 195 -1.29 33.46 6.49
C ASN A 195 -0.67 32.11 6.93
N ALA A 196 0.24 31.53 6.14
CA ALA A 196 0.99 30.35 6.54
C ALA A 196 1.89 30.61 7.75
N GLN A 197 2.59 31.76 7.75
CA GLN A 197 3.46 32.16 8.87
C GLN A 197 2.66 32.34 10.18
N ASP A 198 1.52 33.00 10.13
CA ASP A 198 0.65 33.19 11.30
C ASP A 198 0.09 31.85 11.80
N PHE A 199 -0.24 30.94 10.90
CA PHE A 199 -0.69 29.59 11.25
C PHE A 199 0.42 28.75 11.92
N ILE A 200 1.65 28.80 11.41
CA ILE A 200 2.79 28.13 12.03
C ILE A 200 3.07 28.73 13.42
N LYS A 201 3.07 30.06 13.56
CA LYS A 201 3.22 30.75 14.86
C LYS A 201 2.15 30.31 15.86
N TYR A 202 0.89 30.22 15.42
CA TYR A 202 -0.21 29.76 16.28
C TYR A 202 0.06 28.34 16.76
N SER A 203 0.42 27.42 15.85
CA SER A 203 0.72 26.03 16.17
C SER A 203 1.85 25.90 17.20
N ILE A 204 2.92 26.68 17.05
CA ILE A 204 4.03 26.73 18.02
C ILE A 204 3.55 27.28 19.37
N SER A 205 2.76 28.37 19.38
CA SER A 205 2.26 29.00 20.61
C SER A 205 1.37 28.07 21.44
N LYS A 206 0.75 27.08 20.79
CA LYS A 206 -0.07 26.02 21.40
C LYS A 206 0.75 24.78 21.80
N GLY A 207 2.02 24.72 21.46
CA GLY A 207 2.88 23.57 21.71
C GLY A 207 2.58 22.35 20.82
N TYR A 208 1.91 22.54 19.66
CA TYR A 208 1.60 21.45 18.75
C TYR A 208 2.83 20.95 18.03
N GLN A 209 3.03 19.64 18.02
CA GLN A 209 4.17 18.99 17.36
C GLN A 209 3.79 18.58 15.95
N ILE A 210 4.23 19.37 14.97
CA ILE A 210 4.07 19.07 13.55
C ILE A 210 5.36 18.45 13.05
N ASP A 211 5.31 17.18 12.63
CA ASP A 211 6.51 16.46 12.18
C ASP A 211 7.08 17.05 10.89
N SER A 212 6.20 17.43 9.97
CA SER A 212 6.60 18.03 8.70
C SER A 212 5.55 18.98 8.12
N TRP A 213 6.02 20.04 7.48
CA TRP A 213 5.22 20.94 6.66
C TRP A 213 5.41 20.58 5.20
N GLU A 214 4.32 20.29 4.50
CA GLU A 214 4.33 20.07 3.06
C GLU A 214 3.91 21.35 2.34
N TYR A 215 4.58 21.73 1.26
CA TYR A 215 4.29 22.95 0.51
C TYR A 215 3.59 22.63 -0.81
N GLY A 216 2.33 23.03 -0.95
CA GLY A 216 1.50 22.85 -2.14
C GLY A 216 1.06 21.41 -2.39
N ASN A 217 0.08 21.24 -3.30
CA ASN A 217 -0.44 19.94 -3.73
C ASN A 217 -0.62 19.92 -5.26
N GLU A 218 0.05 18.99 -5.93
CA GLU A 218 -0.07 18.70 -7.37
C GLU A 218 0.18 19.92 -8.29
N LEU A 219 1.06 20.83 -7.87
CA LEU A 219 1.44 22.03 -8.64
C LEU A 219 2.66 21.82 -9.55
N SER A 220 3.26 20.62 -9.55
CA SER A 220 4.45 20.25 -10.34
C SER A 220 4.12 19.90 -11.78
N GLY A 221 5.08 20.03 -12.68
CA GLY A 221 4.90 19.71 -14.10
C GLY A 221 3.79 20.56 -14.74
N ASN A 222 2.80 19.89 -15.31
CA ASN A 222 1.59 20.54 -15.85
C ASN A 222 0.48 20.71 -14.80
N GLY A 223 0.69 20.19 -13.58
CA GLY A 223 -0.23 20.23 -12.47
C GLY A 223 -1.52 19.42 -12.68
N VAL A 224 -2.34 19.42 -11.62
CA VAL A 224 -3.72 18.95 -11.68
C VAL A 224 -4.63 20.12 -11.29
N GLY A 225 -5.23 20.77 -12.29
CA GLY A 225 -6.02 21.99 -12.08
C GLY A 225 -5.22 23.29 -11.97
N ALA A 226 -4.07 23.28 -11.30
CA ALA A 226 -3.13 24.40 -11.19
C ALA A 226 -1.68 23.90 -11.33
N HIS A 227 -0.77 24.76 -11.83
CA HIS A 227 0.67 24.50 -11.78
C HIS A 227 1.47 25.79 -11.59
N VAL A 228 2.67 25.65 -11.03
CA VAL A 228 3.63 26.73 -10.80
C VAL A 228 4.98 26.31 -11.40
N HIS A 229 5.68 27.23 -12.05
CA HIS A 229 7.02 26.93 -12.57
C HIS A 229 8.01 26.58 -11.47
N ALA A 230 8.87 25.59 -11.71
CA ALA A 230 9.83 25.08 -10.74
C ALA A 230 10.77 26.15 -10.16
N ASP A 231 11.18 27.15 -10.97
CA ASP A 231 12.02 28.26 -10.50
C ASP A 231 11.34 29.09 -9.41
N ARG A 232 10.06 29.41 -9.61
CA ARG A 232 9.29 30.17 -8.65
C ARG A 232 9.03 29.34 -7.41
N TYR A 233 8.60 28.11 -7.59
CA TYR A 233 8.32 27.16 -6.52
C TYR A 233 9.55 26.92 -5.63
N GLY A 234 10.74 26.77 -6.23
CA GLY A 234 11.99 26.59 -5.49
C GLY A 234 12.39 27.83 -4.66
N LYS A 235 12.14 29.04 -5.18
CA LYS A 235 12.37 30.30 -4.41
C LYS A 235 11.43 30.40 -3.21
N ASP A 236 10.17 29.99 -3.38
CA ASP A 236 9.20 30.00 -2.27
C ASP A 236 9.56 28.98 -1.18
N LEU A 237 10.11 27.84 -1.56
CA LEU A 237 10.62 26.84 -0.61
C LEU A 237 11.81 27.38 0.22
N ILE A 238 12.73 28.11 -0.41
CA ILE A 238 13.82 28.79 0.30
C ILE A 238 13.24 29.77 1.32
N HIS A 239 12.23 30.54 0.90
CA HIS A 239 11.56 31.50 1.78
C HIS A 239 10.83 30.79 2.94
N LEU A 240 10.08 29.73 2.66
CA LEU A 240 9.39 28.93 3.70
C LEU A 240 10.39 28.29 4.68
N LYS A 241 11.49 27.71 4.18
CA LYS A 241 12.52 27.13 5.06
C LYS A 241 13.13 28.18 5.99
N LYS A 242 13.31 29.41 5.50
CA LYS A 242 13.77 30.54 6.34
C LYS A 242 12.75 30.86 7.44
N ILE A 243 11.45 30.95 7.08
CA ILE A 243 10.37 31.18 8.05
C ILE A 243 10.38 30.09 9.13
N ILE A 244 10.44 28.80 8.73
CA ILE A 244 10.48 27.68 9.66
C ILE A 244 11.68 27.81 10.61
N LYS A 245 12.89 28.01 10.10
CA LYS A 245 14.09 28.17 10.91
C LYS A 245 14.00 29.34 11.90
N GLU A 246 13.43 30.46 11.49
CA GLU A 246 13.25 31.64 12.36
C GLU A 246 12.23 31.35 13.47
N LEU A 247 11.09 30.73 13.13
CA LEU A 247 10.01 30.48 14.07
C LEU A 247 10.34 29.36 15.08
N TYR A 248 11.10 28.34 14.67
CA TYR A 248 11.53 27.25 15.54
C TYR A 248 12.92 27.50 16.18
N ARG A 249 13.46 28.72 16.07
CA ARG A 249 14.75 29.07 16.69
C ARG A 249 14.72 28.84 18.21
N GLY A 250 15.63 28.01 18.70
CA GLY A 250 15.70 27.62 20.11
C GLY A 250 14.76 26.46 20.51
N SER A 251 13.97 25.94 19.60
CA SER A 251 13.25 24.69 19.80
C SER A 251 14.22 23.50 19.70
N GLN A 252 13.97 22.44 20.49
CA GLN A 252 14.70 21.17 20.38
C GLN A 252 14.31 20.39 19.13
N PHE A 253 13.25 20.77 18.45
CA PHE A 253 12.70 20.11 17.27
C PHE A 253 12.44 21.13 16.16
N GLU A 254 12.94 20.87 14.95
CA GLU A 254 12.62 21.59 13.73
C GLU A 254 11.86 20.64 12.80
N PRO A 255 10.65 21.01 12.32
CA PRO A 255 9.90 20.17 11.40
C PRO A 255 10.60 20.05 10.04
N SER A 256 10.45 18.88 9.43
CA SER A 256 10.91 18.66 8.06
C SER A 256 10.10 19.48 7.06
N LEU A 257 10.74 19.92 5.98
CA LEU A 257 10.07 20.54 4.84
C LEU A 257 9.95 19.53 3.70
N VAL A 258 8.70 19.28 3.27
CA VAL A 258 8.33 18.31 2.25
C VAL A 258 7.74 19.03 1.04
N ALA A 259 8.09 18.66 -0.17
CA ALA A 259 7.49 19.14 -1.43
C ALA A 259 7.89 18.25 -2.61
N PRO A 260 7.24 18.35 -3.80
CA PRO A 260 6.11 19.23 -4.11
C PRO A 260 4.74 18.57 -3.94
N GLY A 261 4.64 17.32 -3.47
CA GLY A 261 3.35 16.62 -3.37
C GLY A 261 2.60 16.57 -4.71
N GLY A 262 3.24 16.04 -5.76
CA GLY A 262 2.63 15.99 -7.07
C GLY A 262 3.20 14.92 -8.00
N PHE A 263 2.62 14.74 -9.17
CA PHE A 263 3.08 13.72 -10.11
C PHE A 263 4.53 13.98 -10.54
N PHE A 264 5.33 12.90 -10.56
CA PHE A 264 6.74 13.00 -10.91
C PHE A 264 6.92 13.44 -12.36
N ASN A 265 7.58 14.58 -12.53
CA ASN A 265 8.08 15.08 -13.81
C ASN A 265 9.58 15.35 -13.65
N GLN A 266 10.42 14.58 -14.32
CA GLN A 266 11.86 14.60 -14.10
C GLN A 266 12.48 15.99 -14.30
N GLN A 267 12.11 16.70 -15.36
CA GLN A 267 12.66 18.03 -15.67
C GLN A 267 12.29 19.05 -14.58
N TRP A 268 11.01 19.04 -14.20
CA TRP A 268 10.51 19.94 -13.18
C TRP A 268 11.14 19.67 -11.80
N PHE A 269 11.23 18.38 -11.39
CA PHE A 269 11.83 17.98 -10.11
C PHE A 269 13.34 18.27 -10.08
N THR A 270 14.06 18.01 -11.17
CA THR A 270 15.47 18.38 -11.32
C THR A 270 15.66 19.89 -11.13
N LYS A 271 14.84 20.71 -11.83
CA LYS A 271 14.91 22.16 -11.72
C LYS A 271 14.58 22.67 -10.32
N LEU A 272 13.57 22.08 -9.68
CA LEU A 272 13.22 22.37 -8.29
C LEU A 272 14.43 22.19 -7.35
N LEU A 273 15.07 21.02 -7.41
CA LEU A 273 16.24 20.69 -6.57
C LEU A 273 17.42 21.61 -6.85
N GLN A 274 17.67 21.95 -8.11
CA GLN A 274 18.73 22.90 -8.48
C GLN A 274 18.48 24.31 -7.95
N VAL A 275 17.23 24.79 -7.98
CA VAL A 275 16.88 26.14 -7.54
C VAL A 275 16.81 26.23 -6.01
N SER A 276 16.19 25.26 -5.35
CA SER A 276 16.10 25.25 -3.88
C SER A 276 17.47 25.04 -3.23
N GLY A 277 18.33 24.23 -3.85
CA GLY A 277 19.66 23.95 -3.35
C GLY A 277 19.64 23.03 -2.10
N SER A 278 20.82 22.86 -1.52
CA SER A 278 21.00 21.98 -0.34
C SER A 278 20.34 22.54 0.92
N ASN A 279 19.92 21.64 1.82
CA ASN A 279 19.36 21.95 3.14
C ASN A 279 18.05 22.76 3.14
N VAL A 280 17.31 22.77 2.03
CA VAL A 280 15.96 23.35 1.95
C VAL A 280 14.91 22.27 2.09
N LEU A 281 14.91 21.29 1.20
CA LEU A 281 13.98 20.17 1.23
C LEU A 281 14.58 18.97 1.98
N ASP A 282 13.86 18.49 2.99
CA ASP A 282 14.21 17.28 3.72
C ASP A 282 13.63 16.05 3.02
N ALA A 283 12.49 16.21 2.34
CA ALA A 283 11.89 15.16 1.52
C ALA A 283 11.28 15.69 0.22
N ILE A 284 11.50 14.91 -0.85
CA ILE A 284 10.84 15.07 -2.14
C ILE A 284 9.64 14.15 -2.17
N SER A 285 8.42 14.70 -2.18
CA SER A 285 7.20 13.91 -2.23
C SER A 285 6.60 13.89 -3.65
N HIS A 286 6.10 12.71 -4.04
CA HIS A 286 5.39 12.56 -5.31
C HIS A 286 4.11 11.74 -5.13
N HIS A 287 3.20 11.84 -6.11
CA HIS A 287 1.92 11.14 -6.11
C HIS A 287 1.90 10.04 -7.19
N ILE A 288 1.19 8.93 -6.91
CA ILE A 288 1.05 7.79 -7.83
C ILE A 288 -0.39 7.30 -7.88
N TYR A 289 -0.95 7.19 -9.12
CA TYR A 289 -2.24 6.59 -9.42
C TYR A 289 -2.13 5.71 -10.67
N ASN A 290 -1.44 4.57 -10.52
CA ASN A 290 -1.02 3.72 -11.65
C ASN A 290 -2.08 2.75 -12.16
N LEU A 291 -3.26 2.65 -11.53
CA LEU A 291 -4.38 1.84 -12.03
C LEU A 291 -5.27 2.60 -13.02
N GLY A 292 -5.18 3.96 -13.06
CA GLY A 292 -5.99 4.82 -13.91
C GLY A 292 -7.27 5.30 -13.23
N ALA A 293 -8.34 5.52 -14.02
CA ALA A 293 -9.60 6.06 -13.52
C ALA A 293 -10.36 5.07 -12.61
N GLY A 294 -11.01 5.56 -11.56
CA GLY A 294 -11.87 4.74 -10.70
C GLY A 294 -13.08 4.11 -11.42
N SER A 295 -13.46 4.67 -12.59
CA SER A 295 -14.52 4.11 -13.44
C SER A 295 -14.04 3.06 -14.46
N ASP A 296 -12.74 2.71 -14.48
CA ASP A 296 -12.22 1.73 -15.42
C ASP A 296 -12.71 0.32 -15.09
N PRO A 297 -13.45 -0.36 -15.98
CA PRO A 297 -13.95 -1.71 -15.74
C PRO A 297 -12.84 -2.76 -15.66
N LYS A 298 -11.61 -2.42 -16.06
CA LYS A 298 -10.44 -3.31 -16.05
C LYS A 298 -9.60 -3.19 -14.76
N LEU A 299 -10.06 -2.51 -13.72
CA LEU A 299 -9.27 -2.32 -12.50
C LEU A 299 -8.81 -3.65 -11.89
N VAL A 300 -9.72 -4.63 -11.75
CA VAL A 300 -9.39 -5.95 -11.20
C VAL A 300 -8.32 -6.65 -12.02
N SER A 301 -8.48 -6.70 -13.35
CA SER A 301 -7.49 -7.33 -14.22
C SER A 301 -6.13 -6.62 -14.21
N LYS A 302 -6.10 -5.30 -14.05
CA LYS A 302 -4.85 -4.54 -13.89
C LYS A 302 -4.15 -4.84 -12.56
N ILE A 303 -4.91 -5.02 -11.49
CA ILE A 303 -4.38 -5.37 -10.16
C ILE A 303 -3.75 -6.76 -10.17
N LEU A 304 -4.32 -7.70 -10.92
CA LEU A 304 -3.85 -9.08 -11.01
C LEU A 304 -2.83 -9.32 -12.15
N ASP A 305 -2.47 -8.28 -12.92
CA ASP A 305 -1.47 -8.37 -13.99
C ASP A 305 -0.08 -7.94 -13.50
N PRO A 306 0.87 -8.90 -13.34
CA PRO A 306 2.25 -8.57 -12.94
C PRO A 306 2.94 -7.57 -13.87
N ASN A 307 2.65 -7.63 -15.18
CA ASN A 307 3.25 -6.71 -16.15
C ASN A 307 2.74 -5.28 -15.97
N HIS A 308 1.44 -5.13 -15.62
CA HIS A 308 0.87 -3.83 -15.31
C HIS A 308 1.50 -3.27 -14.02
N LEU A 309 1.58 -4.06 -12.96
CA LEU A 309 2.16 -3.66 -11.69
C LEU A 309 3.64 -3.27 -11.81
N ASN A 310 4.42 -3.96 -12.65
CA ASN A 310 5.84 -3.67 -12.85
C ASN A 310 6.10 -2.28 -13.46
N LYS A 311 5.15 -1.68 -14.17
CA LYS A 311 5.34 -0.37 -14.82
C LYS A 311 5.70 0.76 -13.86
N VAL A 312 5.24 0.68 -12.61
CA VAL A 312 5.50 1.70 -11.59
C VAL A 312 6.98 1.78 -11.19
N ALA A 313 7.75 0.70 -11.37
CA ALA A 313 9.19 0.66 -11.10
C ALA A 313 9.94 1.79 -11.78
N ASN A 314 9.58 2.13 -13.02
CA ASN A 314 10.23 3.21 -13.76
C ASN A 314 10.10 4.57 -13.06
N THR A 315 8.95 4.85 -12.45
CA THR A 315 8.74 6.09 -11.69
C THR A 315 9.65 6.13 -10.46
N PHE A 316 9.69 5.05 -9.68
CA PHE A 316 10.54 4.97 -8.49
C PHE A 316 12.02 5.04 -8.83
N ILE A 317 12.48 4.30 -9.85
CA ILE A 317 13.88 4.31 -10.30
C ILE A 317 14.30 5.71 -10.77
N ASN A 318 13.47 6.37 -11.58
CA ASN A 318 13.80 7.69 -12.12
C ASN A 318 13.78 8.76 -11.02
N LEU A 319 12.84 8.68 -10.07
CA LEU A 319 12.83 9.57 -8.92
C LEU A 319 14.07 9.36 -8.04
N ALA A 320 14.37 8.12 -7.68
CA ALA A 320 15.55 7.79 -6.87
C ALA A 320 16.84 8.32 -7.52
N ARG A 321 17.00 8.12 -8.84
CA ARG A 321 18.12 8.65 -9.61
C ARG A 321 18.16 10.19 -9.60
N THR A 322 17.00 10.84 -9.77
CA THR A 322 16.89 12.30 -9.74
C THR A 322 17.31 12.85 -8.37
N VAL A 323 16.83 12.24 -7.29
CA VAL A 323 17.23 12.62 -5.91
C VAL A 323 18.72 12.37 -5.70
N GLN A 324 19.24 11.20 -6.05
CA GLN A 324 20.65 10.88 -5.88
C GLN A 324 21.58 11.87 -6.62
N THR A 325 21.18 12.31 -7.82
CA THR A 325 22.01 13.17 -8.66
C THR A 325 21.88 14.65 -8.30
N HIS A 326 20.70 15.13 -7.97
CA HIS A 326 20.41 16.56 -7.85
C HIS A 326 19.99 17.01 -6.45
N GLY A 327 19.67 16.09 -5.54
CA GLY A 327 19.23 16.37 -4.18
C GLY A 327 19.58 15.28 -3.17
N PRO A 328 20.86 14.83 -3.08
CA PRO A 328 21.25 13.69 -2.22
C PRO A 328 21.04 13.94 -0.72
N TRP A 329 20.73 15.17 -0.32
CA TRP A 329 20.35 15.55 1.03
C TRP A 329 18.88 15.31 1.35
N SER A 330 18.03 15.04 0.34
CA SER A 330 16.60 14.80 0.47
C SER A 330 16.28 13.31 0.37
N SER A 331 15.18 12.92 0.99
CA SER A 331 14.60 11.57 0.86
C SER A 331 13.41 11.56 -0.10
N ALA A 332 13.16 10.42 -0.76
CA ALA A 332 12.00 10.25 -1.62
C ALA A 332 10.79 9.74 -0.81
N TRP A 333 9.63 10.40 -0.96
CA TRP A 333 8.36 10.02 -0.36
C TRP A 333 7.28 9.83 -1.43
N VAL A 334 6.37 8.89 -1.20
CA VAL A 334 5.04 8.90 -1.84
C VAL A 334 4.11 9.66 -0.91
N GLY A 335 3.79 10.90 -1.27
CA GLY A 335 2.92 11.78 -0.48
C GLY A 335 1.44 11.41 -0.60
N GLU A 336 1.05 10.80 -1.73
CA GLU A 336 -0.32 10.37 -1.96
C GLU A 336 -0.39 9.24 -2.99
N SER A 337 -1.14 8.19 -2.69
CA SER A 337 -1.39 7.10 -3.63
C SER A 337 -2.67 6.33 -3.30
N GLY A 338 -3.61 6.28 -4.24
CA GLY A 338 -4.90 5.61 -4.07
C GLY A 338 -5.19 4.52 -5.11
N GLY A 339 -4.19 4.18 -5.94
CA GLY A 339 -4.33 3.22 -7.05
C GLY A 339 -5.12 3.78 -8.22
N ALA A 340 -6.42 3.90 -8.09
CA ALA A 340 -7.30 4.52 -9.07
C ALA A 340 -7.67 5.95 -8.65
N TYR A 341 -7.52 6.93 -9.56
CA TYR A 341 -7.81 8.33 -9.27
C TYR A 341 -9.32 8.66 -9.33
N ASN A 342 -9.69 9.88 -8.89
CA ASN A 342 -11.05 10.37 -8.73
C ASN A 342 -11.88 9.47 -7.79
N SER A 343 -11.50 9.50 -6.53
CA SER A 343 -12.16 8.82 -5.40
C SER A 343 -12.05 7.28 -5.38
N GLY A 344 -11.22 6.66 -6.22
CA GLY A 344 -11.08 5.21 -6.30
C GLY A 344 -12.21 4.50 -7.05
N GLY A 345 -12.04 3.23 -7.36
CA GLY A 345 -13.05 2.39 -8.00
C GLY A 345 -14.03 1.80 -6.99
N PRO A 346 -15.36 2.05 -7.13
CA PRO A 346 -16.34 1.45 -6.25
C PRO A 346 -16.32 -0.08 -6.36
N HIS A 347 -16.47 -0.77 -5.22
CA HIS A 347 -16.44 -2.23 -5.12
C HIS A 347 -15.12 -2.89 -5.60
N VAL A 348 -14.04 -2.10 -5.73
CA VAL A 348 -12.70 -2.57 -6.04
C VAL A 348 -11.71 -2.00 -5.02
N SER A 349 -11.63 -0.67 -4.93
CA SER A 349 -10.62 0.02 -4.11
C SER A 349 -10.85 -0.12 -2.59
N ASP A 350 -12.03 -0.54 -2.16
CA ASP A 350 -12.44 -0.80 -0.77
C ASP A 350 -12.56 -2.30 -0.44
N THR A 351 -12.04 -3.17 -1.31
CA THR A 351 -12.22 -4.62 -1.19
C THR A 351 -10.88 -5.36 -1.19
N PHE A 352 -10.91 -6.66 -0.86
CA PHE A 352 -9.70 -7.49 -0.73
C PHE A 352 -8.80 -7.45 -1.97
N VAL A 353 -9.37 -7.42 -3.18
CA VAL A 353 -8.57 -7.39 -4.41
C VAL A 353 -7.59 -6.23 -4.44
N ASN A 354 -7.93 -5.09 -3.83
CA ASN A 354 -7.03 -3.93 -3.82
C ASN A 354 -5.79 -4.14 -2.95
N SER A 355 -5.83 -5.07 -1.99
CA SER A 355 -4.68 -5.41 -1.14
C SER A 355 -3.51 -5.99 -1.92
N PHE A 356 -3.75 -6.65 -3.05
CA PHE A 356 -2.69 -7.10 -3.96
C PHE A 356 -1.91 -5.91 -4.51
N TRP A 357 -2.61 -4.93 -5.07
CA TRP A 357 -1.99 -3.70 -5.55
C TRP A 357 -1.29 -2.95 -4.42
N TYR A 358 -1.96 -2.77 -3.27
CA TYR A 358 -1.44 -1.93 -2.19
C TYR A 358 -0.14 -2.51 -1.58
N LEU A 359 -0.12 -3.80 -1.26
CA LEU A 359 1.07 -4.45 -0.71
C LEU A 359 2.20 -4.54 -1.73
N ASP A 360 1.88 -4.76 -3.01
CA ASP A 360 2.87 -4.70 -4.08
C ASP A 360 3.49 -3.31 -4.22
N GLN A 361 2.67 -2.24 -4.10
CA GLN A 361 3.16 -0.86 -4.11
C GLN A 361 4.09 -0.56 -2.92
N LEU A 362 3.74 -1.00 -1.72
CA LEU A 362 4.61 -0.86 -0.55
C LEU A 362 5.96 -1.58 -0.78
N GLY A 363 5.92 -2.80 -1.31
CA GLY A 363 7.12 -3.56 -1.65
C GLY A 363 7.98 -2.88 -2.72
N MET A 364 7.37 -2.44 -3.80
CA MET A 364 8.07 -1.73 -4.88
C MET A 364 8.66 -0.40 -4.40
N ALA A 365 7.90 0.40 -3.66
CA ALA A 365 8.38 1.67 -3.14
C ALA A 365 9.56 1.49 -2.18
N SER A 366 9.47 0.54 -1.25
CA SER A 366 10.55 0.24 -0.30
C SER A 366 11.84 -0.21 -1.01
N LYS A 367 11.71 -1.10 -2.00
CA LYS A 367 12.83 -1.60 -2.83
C LYS A 367 13.60 -0.48 -3.52
N TYR A 368 12.92 0.60 -3.91
CA TYR A 368 13.50 1.73 -4.64
C TYR A 368 13.69 2.99 -3.79
N GLN A 369 14.14 2.83 -2.53
CA GLN A 369 14.61 3.93 -1.66
C GLN A 369 13.51 4.91 -1.19
N THR A 370 12.23 4.57 -1.29
CA THR A 370 11.16 5.41 -0.73
C THR A 370 11.15 5.29 0.79
N LYS A 371 11.14 6.43 1.48
CA LYS A 371 11.16 6.49 2.96
C LYS A 371 9.78 6.43 3.60
N VAL A 372 8.77 7.02 2.96
CA VAL A 372 7.40 7.11 3.46
C VAL A 372 6.43 6.86 2.30
N TYR A 373 5.34 6.15 2.57
CA TYR A 373 4.28 5.87 1.60
C TYR A 373 2.91 6.20 2.18
N CYS A 374 2.29 7.30 1.73
CA CYS A 374 0.99 7.76 2.20
C CYS A 374 -0.15 7.21 1.32
N ARG A 375 -0.98 6.37 1.92
CA ARG A 375 -2.19 5.82 1.31
C ARG A 375 -3.30 6.87 1.27
N GLN A 376 -3.85 7.13 0.12
CA GLN A 376 -5.08 7.87 -0.11
C GLN A 376 -6.25 6.90 0.04
N THR A 377 -7.04 6.94 1.11
CA THR A 377 -7.00 7.79 2.31
C THR A 377 -7.08 6.96 3.60
N LEU A 378 -6.93 7.58 4.77
CA LEU A 378 -7.34 6.94 6.02
C LEU A 378 -8.85 6.65 6.01
N ILE A 379 -9.64 7.67 5.61
CA ILE A 379 -11.10 7.59 5.54
C ILE A 379 -11.60 8.57 4.46
N GLY A 380 -12.61 8.17 3.70
CA GLY A 380 -13.16 8.94 2.58
C GLY A 380 -12.74 8.44 1.21
N GLY A 381 -13.59 8.65 0.21
CA GLY A 381 -13.45 8.01 -1.10
C GLY A 381 -13.74 6.51 -1.05
N ASN A 382 -13.71 5.85 -2.20
CA ASN A 382 -13.81 4.38 -2.28
C ASN A 382 -12.50 3.68 -1.91
N TYR A 383 -11.40 4.38 -1.78
CA TYR A 383 -10.08 3.84 -1.45
C TYR A 383 -9.69 4.01 0.03
N GLY A 384 -10.61 4.45 0.88
CA GLY A 384 -10.33 4.63 2.31
C GLY A 384 -9.92 3.34 3.00
N LEU A 385 -8.93 3.43 3.90
CA LEU A 385 -8.58 2.33 4.80
C LEU A 385 -9.76 2.00 5.73
N LEU A 386 -10.53 3.02 6.09
CA LEU A 386 -11.77 2.89 6.86
C LEU A 386 -12.97 3.24 5.97
N ASN A 387 -14.07 2.54 6.17
CA ASN A 387 -15.34 2.87 5.51
C ASN A 387 -15.83 4.25 5.94
N ALA A 388 -16.16 5.13 4.99
CA ALA A 388 -16.49 6.54 5.23
C ALA A 388 -17.76 6.77 6.05
N THR A 389 -18.64 5.77 6.19
CA THR A 389 -19.91 5.86 6.92
C THR A 389 -19.86 5.13 8.25
N THR A 390 -19.29 3.91 8.27
CA THR A 390 -19.30 3.03 9.43
C THR A 390 -18.01 3.06 10.24
N TYR A 391 -16.92 3.64 9.68
CA TYR A 391 -15.56 3.63 10.22
C TYR A 391 -14.95 2.22 10.33
N VAL A 392 -15.68 1.18 9.92
CA VAL A 392 -15.17 -0.20 9.94
C VAL A 392 -13.98 -0.32 8.99
N PRO A 393 -12.88 -1.00 9.41
CA PRO A 393 -11.72 -1.23 8.56
C PRO A 393 -12.06 -2.00 7.29
N ASN A 394 -11.58 -1.50 6.14
CA ASN A 394 -11.55 -2.21 4.88
C ASN A 394 -10.31 -3.14 4.82
N PRO A 395 -10.21 -4.10 3.89
CA PRO A 395 -9.09 -5.03 3.80
C PRO A 395 -7.70 -4.38 3.79
N ASP A 396 -7.52 -3.27 3.07
CA ASP A 396 -6.24 -2.55 2.99
C ASP A 396 -5.77 -1.99 4.34
N TYR A 397 -6.68 -1.74 5.28
CA TYR A 397 -6.32 -1.35 6.63
C TYR A 397 -5.51 -2.46 7.33
N TYR A 398 -5.94 -3.71 7.22
CA TYR A 398 -5.23 -4.85 7.81
C TYR A 398 -3.93 -5.14 7.08
N SER A 399 -3.88 -4.93 5.76
CA SER A 399 -2.65 -4.99 4.97
C SER A 399 -1.63 -3.96 5.44
N ALA A 400 -2.06 -2.72 5.65
CA ALA A 400 -1.24 -1.63 6.19
C ALA A 400 -0.74 -1.94 7.62
N LEU A 401 -1.63 -2.46 8.48
CA LEU A 401 -1.33 -2.76 9.87
C LEU A 401 -0.33 -3.90 10.00
N LEU A 402 -0.47 -4.98 9.22
CA LEU A 402 0.49 -6.10 9.17
C LEU A 402 1.85 -5.63 8.64
N TRP A 403 1.87 -4.87 7.54
CA TRP A 403 3.12 -4.27 7.06
C TRP A 403 3.80 -3.45 8.15
N HIS A 404 3.06 -2.54 8.76
CA HIS A 404 3.59 -1.65 9.80
C HIS A 404 4.14 -2.39 11.03
N ARG A 405 3.54 -3.54 11.39
CA ARG A 405 3.96 -4.35 12.56
C ARG A 405 5.11 -5.31 12.27
N LEU A 406 5.23 -5.79 11.03
CA LEU A 406 6.11 -6.90 10.69
C LEU A 406 7.33 -6.49 9.86
N MET A 407 7.16 -5.55 8.90
CA MET A 407 8.22 -5.13 7.99
C MET A 407 9.06 -4.02 8.63
N GLY A 408 10.31 -4.33 8.95
CA GLY A 408 11.25 -3.36 9.51
C GLY A 408 11.82 -2.42 8.44
N LYS A 409 12.64 -1.47 8.85
CA LYS A 409 13.16 -0.41 7.97
C LYS A 409 14.20 -0.88 6.95
N VAL A 410 14.96 -1.92 7.25
CA VAL A 410 16.03 -2.42 6.37
C VAL A 410 15.43 -3.33 5.32
N VAL A 411 15.61 -3.00 4.04
CA VAL A 411 15.11 -3.73 2.89
C VAL A 411 16.20 -4.65 2.36
N LEU A 412 15.84 -5.92 2.14
CA LEU A 412 16.76 -6.95 1.66
C LEU A 412 16.47 -7.29 0.19
N ALA A 413 17.51 -7.70 -0.55
CA ALA A 413 17.31 -8.25 -1.87
C ALA A 413 16.60 -9.60 -1.79
N VAL A 414 15.63 -9.80 -2.69
CA VAL A 414 14.91 -11.06 -2.83
C VAL A 414 14.73 -11.38 -4.30
N GLY A 415 14.98 -12.64 -4.66
CA GLY A 415 14.76 -13.21 -5.98
C GLY A 415 13.92 -14.48 -5.89
N SER A 416 13.29 -14.87 -6.98
CA SER A 416 12.54 -16.12 -7.09
C SER A 416 12.66 -16.67 -8.51
N ASP A 417 12.72 -17.99 -8.61
CA ASP A 417 12.64 -18.73 -9.88
C ASP A 417 11.20 -19.14 -10.23
N ALA A 418 10.24 -18.79 -9.37
CA ALA A 418 8.83 -19.04 -9.61
C ALA A 418 8.25 -18.06 -10.66
N SER A 419 6.99 -18.29 -11.00
CA SER A 419 6.23 -17.46 -11.94
C SER A 419 6.22 -15.98 -11.54
N PRO A 420 6.16 -15.02 -12.48
CA PRO A 420 5.96 -13.59 -12.22
C PRO A 420 4.69 -13.27 -11.42
N PHE A 421 3.71 -14.18 -11.39
CA PHE A 421 2.51 -14.07 -10.57
C PHE A 421 2.78 -14.23 -9.06
N LEU A 422 3.93 -14.83 -8.68
CA LEU A 422 4.37 -14.90 -7.29
C LEU A 422 5.34 -13.75 -7.02
N ARG A 423 4.87 -12.73 -6.30
CA ARG A 423 5.65 -11.54 -5.96
C ARG A 423 6.19 -11.65 -4.54
N SER A 424 7.42 -11.21 -4.31
CA SER A 424 8.05 -11.33 -3.00
C SER A 424 8.86 -10.09 -2.64
N TYR A 425 8.83 -9.71 -1.35
CA TYR A 425 9.54 -8.58 -0.77
C TYR A 425 10.06 -8.95 0.62
N ALA A 426 11.33 -8.66 0.90
CA ALA A 426 11.97 -9.03 2.15
C ALA A 426 12.51 -7.82 2.91
N HIS A 427 12.25 -7.79 4.21
CA HIS A 427 12.76 -6.81 5.15
C HIS A 427 13.34 -7.49 6.38
N CYS A 428 14.22 -6.82 7.11
CA CYS A 428 14.46 -7.19 8.49
C CYS A 428 13.15 -7.13 9.28
N SER A 429 12.94 -8.04 10.22
CA SER A 429 11.73 -8.03 11.05
C SER A 429 11.67 -6.79 11.94
N LYS A 430 10.51 -6.18 12.08
CA LYS A 430 10.34 -4.95 12.87
C LYS A 430 10.40 -5.25 14.37
N GLY A 431 11.30 -4.55 15.07
CA GLY A 431 11.42 -4.63 16.54
C GLY A 431 11.95 -5.94 17.07
N ARG A 432 12.46 -6.85 16.23
CA ARG A 432 13.04 -8.14 16.61
C ARG A 432 14.07 -8.62 15.58
N ILE A 433 14.88 -9.59 15.97
CA ILE A 433 15.83 -10.27 15.08
C ILE A 433 15.06 -11.10 14.04
N GLY A 434 15.68 -11.31 12.86
CA GLY A 434 15.14 -12.14 11.80
C GLY A 434 14.68 -11.36 10.57
N VAL A 435 14.04 -12.07 9.66
CA VAL A 435 13.57 -11.57 8.37
C VAL A 435 12.07 -11.77 8.26
N THR A 436 11.39 -10.76 7.73
CA THR A 436 10.00 -10.84 7.32
C THR A 436 9.92 -10.82 5.80
N LEU A 437 9.27 -11.81 5.24
CA LEU A 437 9.01 -11.98 3.82
C LEU A 437 7.52 -11.79 3.54
N LEU A 438 7.17 -10.87 2.66
CA LEU A 438 5.86 -10.73 2.06
C LEU A 438 5.84 -11.52 0.76
N VAL A 439 4.83 -12.38 0.57
CA VAL A 439 4.59 -13.14 -0.66
C VAL A 439 3.16 -12.88 -1.11
N ILE A 440 3.00 -12.56 -2.40
CA ILE A 440 1.70 -12.24 -3.02
C ILE A 440 1.51 -13.18 -4.20
N ASN A 441 0.46 -14.00 -4.18
CA ASN A 441 0.06 -14.85 -5.30
C ASN A 441 -1.08 -14.19 -6.09
N LEU A 442 -0.76 -13.69 -7.29
CA LEU A 442 -1.71 -13.04 -8.20
C LEU A 442 -2.42 -14.04 -9.13
N SER A 443 -2.00 -15.33 -9.16
CA SER A 443 -2.64 -16.34 -9.99
C SER A 443 -3.98 -16.77 -9.39
N ASP A 444 -4.99 -16.92 -10.23
CA ASP A 444 -6.31 -17.42 -9.88
C ASP A 444 -6.41 -18.95 -9.94
N GLN A 445 -5.39 -19.64 -10.45
CA GLN A 445 -5.39 -21.10 -10.64
C GLN A 445 -4.22 -21.79 -9.94
N THR A 446 -3.04 -21.12 -9.87
CA THR A 446 -1.80 -21.76 -9.44
C THR A 446 -1.57 -21.62 -7.95
N LYS A 447 -1.45 -22.73 -7.27
CA LYS A 447 -0.90 -22.82 -5.90
C LYS A 447 0.61 -22.94 -5.97
N PHE A 448 1.31 -22.07 -5.26
CA PHE A 448 2.76 -22.15 -5.18
C PHE A 448 3.21 -22.88 -3.92
N ILE A 449 4.11 -23.84 -4.10
CA ILE A 449 4.82 -24.52 -3.01
C ILE A 449 6.28 -24.04 -3.09
N THR A 450 6.74 -23.31 -2.08
CA THR A 450 8.04 -22.66 -2.12
C THR A 450 8.90 -22.99 -0.92
N ASP A 451 10.23 -22.99 -1.15
CA ASP A 451 11.25 -22.96 -0.10
C ASP A 451 11.89 -21.57 -0.04
N VAL A 452 12.25 -21.14 1.16
CA VAL A 452 13.02 -19.90 1.35
C VAL A 452 14.47 -20.23 1.69
N GLN A 453 15.38 -19.72 0.88
CA GLN A 453 16.80 -19.93 1.01
C GLN A 453 17.54 -18.63 1.32
N ASN A 454 18.64 -18.75 2.07
CA ASN A 454 19.57 -17.65 2.28
C ASN A 454 20.65 -17.70 1.20
N SER A 455 20.91 -16.59 0.50
CA SER A 455 21.96 -16.50 -0.52
C SER A 455 23.34 -16.90 0.00
N MET A 456 23.63 -16.69 1.29
CA MET A 456 24.88 -17.12 1.94
C MET A 456 25.12 -18.62 1.79
N ASN A 457 24.09 -19.44 1.92
CA ASN A 457 24.19 -20.91 1.79
C ASN A 457 24.46 -21.33 0.35
N ASN A 458 23.94 -20.62 -0.63
CA ASN A 458 24.17 -20.88 -2.06
C ASN A 458 25.62 -20.53 -2.46
N ASN A 459 26.17 -19.43 -1.94
CA ASN A 459 27.57 -19.05 -2.19
C ASN A 459 28.56 -20.08 -1.64
N ILE A 460 28.25 -20.71 -0.49
CA ILE A 460 29.06 -21.80 0.06
C ILE A 460 29.00 -23.04 -0.85
N ARG A 461 27.84 -23.39 -1.40
CA ARG A 461 27.68 -24.51 -2.33
C ARG A 461 28.42 -24.26 -3.64
N LEU A 462 28.30 -23.09 -4.24
CA LEU A 462 29.03 -22.72 -5.46
C LEU A 462 30.55 -22.71 -5.26
N ALA A 463 31.04 -22.20 -4.12
CA ALA A 463 32.46 -22.24 -3.78
C ALA A 463 32.96 -23.68 -3.60
N THR A 464 32.17 -24.57 -2.99
CA THR A 464 32.48 -25.99 -2.83
C THR A 464 32.46 -26.73 -4.17
N GLU A 465 31.51 -26.41 -5.06
CA GLU A 465 31.45 -26.97 -6.41
C GLU A 465 32.62 -26.50 -7.30
N GLN A 466 33.00 -25.21 -7.24
CA GLN A 466 34.16 -24.69 -7.94
C GLN A 466 35.50 -25.32 -7.46
N GLN A 467 35.64 -25.60 -6.16
CA GLN A 467 36.76 -26.35 -5.63
C GLN A 467 36.76 -27.81 -6.09
N ASN A 468 35.60 -28.43 -6.31
CA ASN A 468 35.48 -29.79 -6.80
C ASN A 468 35.70 -29.93 -8.32
N ILE A 469 35.48 -28.85 -9.10
CA ILE A 469 35.77 -28.84 -10.56
C ILE A 469 37.31 -28.89 -10.83
N SER A 470 38.14 -28.43 -9.90
CA SER A 470 39.59 -28.53 -10.01
C SER A 470 40.16 -29.92 -9.61
N ARG A 471 39.34 -30.84 -9.14
CA ARG A 471 39.68 -32.24 -8.84
C ARG A 471 38.85 -33.20 -9.68
N LYS A 472 39.08 -33.19 -11.01
CA LYS A 472 38.73 -34.33 -11.86
C LYS A 472 39.74 -35.45 -11.67
N SER A 473 39.51 -36.30 -10.69
CA SER A 473 39.70 -37.76 -10.74
C SER A 473 39.27 -38.35 -9.39
N PHE A 474 38.29 -39.12 -9.41
CA PHE A 474 37.91 -40.23 -8.58
C PHE A 474 36.38 -40.28 -8.36
N SER A 475 35.70 -40.84 -9.33
CA SER A 475 34.43 -41.50 -9.08
C SER A 475 34.69 -42.94 -8.72
N ARG A 476 34.38 -43.36 -7.54
CA ARG A 476 33.97 -44.69 -7.03
C ARG A 476 34.49 -44.88 -5.59
N SER A 477 33.59 -44.67 -4.66
CA SER A 477 33.43 -45.47 -3.45
C SER A 477 32.66 -44.67 -2.41
N LEU A 478 31.38 -44.81 -2.38
CA LEU A 478 30.56 -44.50 -1.23
C LEU A 478 29.78 -45.74 -0.85
N LYS A 479 30.45 -46.63 -0.13
CA LYS A 479 29.83 -47.55 0.81
C LYS A 479 30.76 -47.64 2.01
N ASN A 480 30.17 -47.39 3.17
CA ASN A 480 30.62 -47.69 4.53
C ASN A 480 31.80 -46.85 5.08
N THR A 481 31.45 -45.93 5.99
CA THR A 481 31.96 -46.02 7.37
C THR A 481 31.11 -45.10 8.25
N ALA A 482 30.31 -45.73 9.07
CA ALA A 482 29.82 -45.14 10.31
C ALA A 482 30.97 -45.16 11.30
N SER A 483 31.37 -44.02 11.83
CA SER A 483 32.04 -43.97 13.16
C SER A 483 31.87 -42.57 13.72
N GLY A 484 31.32 -42.55 14.92
CA GLY A 484 30.86 -41.51 15.74
C GLY A 484 31.80 -40.34 16.01
N ALA A 485 31.24 -39.19 15.98
CA ALA A 485 31.54 -38.12 16.90
C ALA A 485 30.20 -37.64 17.42
N GLU A 486 29.88 -38.03 18.67
CA GLU A 486 28.77 -37.44 19.43
C GLU A 486 29.04 -35.94 19.61
N ILE A 487 28.45 -35.13 18.74
CA ILE A 487 28.18 -33.75 19.08
C ILE A 487 26.92 -33.80 19.91
N LYS A 488 27.07 -33.53 21.21
CA LYS A 488 25.95 -33.34 22.15
C LYS A 488 24.96 -32.39 21.51
N ALA A 489 23.83 -32.93 21.08
CA ALA A 489 22.66 -32.18 20.71
C ALA A 489 22.17 -31.46 21.97
N SER A 490 22.40 -30.14 22.03
CA SER A 490 21.63 -29.27 22.89
C SER A 490 20.19 -29.26 22.33
N SER A 491 19.24 -29.60 23.19
CA SER A 491 17.79 -29.47 23.06
C SER A 491 17.28 -29.04 21.67
N ASP A 492 16.63 -29.95 20.96
CA ASP A 492 15.79 -29.71 19.80
C ASP A 492 14.62 -28.79 20.19
N GLU A 493 14.88 -27.52 20.40
CA GLU A 493 13.91 -26.48 20.31
C GLU A 493 13.64 -26.32 18.81
N TYR A 494 12.52 -26.84 18.32
CA TYR A 494 12.15 -26.83 16.91
C TYR A 494 12.11 -25.39 16.45
N SER A 495 13.06 -25.00 15.57
CA SER A 495 13.04 -23.70 14.89
C SER A 495 11.73 -23.55 14.13
N TYR A 496 11.03 -22.45 14.33
CA TYR A 496 9.73 -22.18 13.72
C TYR A 496 9.74 -20.86 12.95
N ARG A 497 8.81 -20.74 12.01
CA ARG A 497 8.42 -19.47 11.40
C ARG A 497 6.99 -19.13 11.75
N GLU A 498 6.67 -17.85 11.72
CA GLU A 498 5.31 -17.34 11.90
C GLU A 498 4.70 -17.03 10.52
N GLU A 499 3.48 -17.50 10.30
CA GLU A 499 2.77 -17.29 9.04
C GLU A 499 1.45 -16.56 9.27
N TYR A 500 1.20 -15.55 8.42
CA TYR A 500 0.00 -14.72 8.38
C TYR A 500 -0.58 -14.82 6.96
N HIS A 501 -1.48 -15.75 6.72
CA HIS A 501 -2.13 -15.96 5.43
C HIS A 501 -3.40 -15.15 5.31
N LEU A 502 -3.46 -14.29 4.31
CA LEU A 502 -4.58 -13.40 4.02
C LEU A 502 -5.34 -13.90 2.79
N THR A 503 -6.63 -14.12 2.96
CA THR A 503 -7.53 -14.56 1.89
C THR A 503 -8.83 -13.76 1.89
N PRO A 504 -9.55 -13.70 0.77
CA PRO A 504 -10.88 -13.09 0.73
C PRO A 504 -11.91 -13.99 1.40
N LYS A 505 -12.86 -13.42 2.15
CA LYS A 505 -13.96 -14.19 2.73
C LYS A 505 -14.75 -14.93 1.62
N ASN A 506 -14.92 -16.23 1.80
CA ASN A 506 -15.61 -17.13 0.87
C ASN A 506 -15.03 -17.15 -0.56
N GLY A 507 -13.76 -16.84 -0.75
CA GLY A 507 -13.12 -16.79 -2.06
C GLY A 507 -13.54 -15.62 -2.96
N TYR A 508 -14.38 -14.70 -2.48
CA TYR A 508 -14.88 -13.58 -3.26
C TYR A 508 -13.93 -12.38 -3.19
N LEU A 509 -13.19 -12.10 -4.26
CA LEU A 509 -12.15 -11.06 -4.28
C LEU A 509 -12.65 -9.65 -3.93
N GLN A 510 -13.87 -9.32 -4.32
CA GLN A 510 -14.46 -8.01 -4.06
C GLN A 510 -15.22 -7.97 -2.71
N THR A 511 -14.87 -8.84 -1.78
CA THR A 511 -15.34 -8.77 -0.39
C THR A 511 -14.66 -7.64 0.38
N ARG A 512 -15.38 -7.02 1.30
CA ARG A 512 -14.82 -6.08 2.30
C ARG A 512 -14.31 -6.77 3.57
N THR A 513 -14.42 -8.08 3.66
CA THR A 513 -13.92 -8.84 4.81
C THR A 513 -12.69 -9.65 4.41
N MET A 514 -11.56 -9.31 5.01
CA MET A 514 -10.32 -10.09 4.92
C MET A 514 -10.34 -11.22 5.94
N VAL A 515 -9.74 -12.35 5.60
CA VAL A 515 -9.57 -13.52 6.48
C VAL A 515 -8.09 -13.69 6.76
N LEU A 516 -7.72 -13.83 8.02
CA LEU A 516 -6.37 -14.14 8.48
C LEU A 516 -6.34 -15.56 9.05
N ASN A 517 -5.52 -16.45 8.46
CA ASN A 517 -5.37 -17.83 8.91
C ASN A 517 -6.72 -18.56 9.13
N GLY A 518 -7.70 -18.33 8.21
CA GLY A 518 -9.03 -18.90 8.30
C GLY A 518 -10.03 -18.14 9.18
N ILE A 519 -9.60 -17.08 9.89
CA ILE A 519 -10.44 -16.30 10.81
C ILE A 519 -10.79 -14.95 10.15
N PRO A 520 -12.09 -14.62 9.96
CA PRO A 520 -12.49 -13.31 9.45
C PRO A 520 -12.04 -12.15 10.38
N LEU A 521 -11.45 -11.11 9.79
CA LEU A 521 -11.04 -9.91 10.52
C LEU A 521 -12.23 -8.95 10.64
N GLU A 522 -12.95 -9.09 11.72
CA GLU A 522 -14.11 -8.25 12.05
C GLU A 522 -13.87 -7.58 13.40
N LEU A 523 -14.44 -6.38 13.60
CA LEU A 523 -14.35 -5.71 14.89
C LEU A 523 -14.97 -6.58 16.00
N THR A 524 -14.37 -6.55 17.18
CA THR A 524 -14.97 -7.19 18.34
C THR A 524 -16.31 -6.56 18.71
N SER A 525 -17.12 -7.20 19.56
CA SER A 525 -18.38 -6.64 20.05
C SER A 525 -18.24 -5.27 20.74
N THR A 526 -17.03 -4.96 21.22
CA THR A 526 -16.70 -3.65 21.81
C THR A 526 -16.07 -2.68 20.82
N GLY A 527 -16.04 -3.01 19.51
CA GLY A 527 -15.47 -2.19 18.44
C GLY A 527 -13.94 -2.11 18.45
N ASN A 528 -13.25 -3.08 19.06
CA ASN A 528 -11.79 -3.14 18.99
C ASN A 528 -11.33 -3.81 17.69
N ILE A 529 -10.14 -3.40 17.22
CA ILE A 529 -9.45 -4.09 16.13
C ILE A 529 -9.12 -5.52 16.58
N PRO A 530 -9.41 -6.55 15.75
CA PRO A 530 -9.13 -7.93 16.10
C PRO A 530 -7.62 -8.18 16.26
N ARG A 531 -7.27 -9.20 17.01
CA ARG A 531 -5.88 -9.66 17.11
C ARG A 531 -5.45 -10.22 15.75
N LEU A 532 -4.20 -9.95 15.39
CA LEU A 532 -3.56 -10.45 14.18
C LEU A 532 -2.52 -11.48 14.58
N ASP A 533 -2.98 -12.67 14.98
CA ASP A 533 -2.10 -13.72 15.50
C ASP A 533 -1.59 -14.61 14.34
N PRO A 534 -0.29 -14.97 14.34
CA PRO A 534 0.25 -15.91 13.37
C PRO A 534 -0.11 -17.36 13.72
N ILE A 535 0.04 -18.24 12.74
CA ILE A 535 0.27 -19.65 12.99
C ILE A 535 1.78 -19.90 13.05
N ARG A 536 2.19 -20.83 13.94
CA ARG A 536 3.59 -21.27 14.03
C ARG A 536 3.76 -22.57 13.27
N VAL A 537 4.70 -22.58 12.33
CA VAL A 537 4.98 -23.71 11.46
C VAL A 537 6.46 -24.06 11.55
N ASN A 538 6.79 -25.35 11.49
CA ASN A 538 8.19 -25.77 11.46
C ASN A 538 8.91 -25.13 10.26
N VAL A 539 10.08 -24.54 10.49
CA VAL A 539 10.84 -23.82 9.46
C VAL A 539 11.17 -24.66 8.23
N LYS A 540 11.31 -26.00 8.41
CA LYS A 540 11.61 -26.97 7.34
C LYS A 540 10.38 -27.37 6.51
N SER A 541 9.16 -27.05 6.95
CA SER A 541 7.96 -27.37 6.19
C SER A 541 7.89 -26.48 4.92
N PRO A 542 7.44 -26.99 3.78
CA PRO A 542 7.23 -26.19 2.57
C PRO A 542 6.24 -25.05 2.86
N ILE A 543 6.41 -23.93 2.17
CA ILE A 543 5.48 -22.79 2.24
C ILE A 543 4.46 -22.95 1.14
N SER A 544 3.19 -22.96 1.51
CA SER A 544 2.06 -23.11 0.58
C SER A 544 1.31 -21.80 0.43
N ILE A 545 1.33 -21.21 -0.77
CA ILE A 545 0.61 -19.97 -1.09
C ILE A 545 -0.51 -20.30 -2.07
N THR A 546 -1.74 -20.29 -1.58
CA THR A 546 -2.93 -20.60 -2.36
C THR A 546 -3.18 -19.55 -3.46
N PRO A 547 -3.95 -19.88 -4.52
CA PRO A 547 -4.37 -18.91 -5.52
C PRO A 547 -5.00 -17.66 -4.86
N LEU A 548 -4.74 -16.48 -5.44
CA LEU A 548 -5.32 -15.20 -5.00
C LEU A 548 -5.21 -14.96 -3.49
N SER A 549 -4.02 -15.19 -2.93
CA SER A 549 -3.74 -14.99 -1.52
C SER A 549 -2.44 -14.21 -1.27
N ILE A 550 -2.28 -13.76 -0.05
CA ILE A 550 -1.13 -12.98 0.41
C ILE A 550 -0.62 -13.63 1.70
N ALA A 551 0.68 -13.69 1.90
CA ALA A 551 1.26 -14.18 3.14
C ALA A 551 2.38 -13.27 3.64
N PHE A 552 2.39 -12.97 4.95
CA PHE A 552 3.57 -12.51 5.65
C PHE A 552 4.18 -13.68 6.40
N LEU A 553 5.48 -13.90 6.20
CA LEU A 553 6.24 -15.00 6.76
C LEU A 553 7.38 -14.42 7.58
N VAL A 554 7.44 -14.72 8.87
CA VAL A 554 8.49 -14.21 9.75
C VAL A 554 9.39 -15.35 10.17
N PHE A 555 10.69 -15.18 9.92
CA PHE A 555 11.75 -16.14 10.22
C PHE A 555 12.64 -15.56 11.32
N PRO A 556 12.40 -15.87 12.60
CA PRO A 556 13.17 -15.30 13.72
C PRO A 556 14.65 -15.66 13.67
N ASP A 557 14.98 -16.89 13.22
CA ASP A 557 16.33 -17.43 13.22
C ASP A 557 17.04 -17.29 11.86
N PHE A 558 16.50 -16.49 10.94
CA PHE A 558 17.13 -16.28 9.64
C PHE A 558 18.44 -15.51 9.79
N ALA A 559 19.54 -16.10 9.32
CA ALA A 559 20.86 -15.47 9.38
C ALA A 559 20.93 -14.28 8.43
N ALA A 560 20.73 -13.07 8.94
CA ALA A 560 20.79 -11.82 8.18
C ALA A 560 21.68 -10.79 8.90
N PRO A 561 22.99 -10.76 8.61
CA PRO A 561 23.91 -9.76 9.17
C PRO A 561 23.45 -8.32 8.94
N ALA A 562 22.82 -8.03 7.81
CA ALA A 562 22.26 -6.70 7.52
C ALA A 562 21.14 -6.26 8.47
N CYS A 563 20.58 -7.17 9.27
CA CYS A 563 19.50 -6.92 10.22
C CYS A 563 19.99 -6.71 11.68
N ARG A 564 21.30 -6.66 11.90
CA ARG A 564 21.91 -6.48 13.23
C ARG A 564 22.24 -5.04 13.57
#